data_e057bdac939a4d621726e0f6ac683604
#
_entry.id   e057bdac939a4d621726e0f6ac683604
#
_cell.length_a   1.000
_cell.length_b   1.000
_cell.length_c   1.000
_cell.angle_alpha   90.00
_cell.angle_beta   90.00
_cell.angle_gamma   90.00
#
_symmetry.space_group_name_H-M   'P 1'
#
loop_
_entity.id
_entity.type
_entity.pdbx_description
1 polymer ?
#
loop_
_entity_poly.entity_id
_entity_poly.type
_entity_poly.pdbx_seq_one_letter_code
_entity_poly.pdbx_strand_id
1 'polypeptide(L)'
;MPTTAATEVSPDNLEQYRRELTGYCYRMLGSGFEADDAVQETMLRAWRAADGFEGRSSVRSWLYRIATNICLDMLRGRQRRALPIDLGPASPPVEALLGDWSPDDIWISPISDAKIVPEHGDPAEIAVARDTIRLAFVTALQHLPARQRATLIMCEVLKMPAAEAADTLGTSVAAVNSALQRARATLAALPEEQRPASVDADQSELLAKYVDAFQRYDMDQLITLLHDDALMTMPPYSFWVRGAGDIVRWMQEPSPSACRNSIMVPVGQVNGSPAWAQYKPDPAGGHQPWALQVNEVSAGRISRMTFFLETERIFPAFGLPPHLG
;
A
#
# COMPACT_ATOMS: atom_id res chain seq x y z
N MET A 1 26.50 36.32 19.32
CA MET A 1 26.31 34.88 19.10
C MET A 1 24.82 34.65 19.06
N PRO A 2 24.20 34.32 17.92
CA PRO A 2 22.79 33.96 17.93
C PRO A 2 22.68 32.58 18.59
N THR A 3 21.96 32.50 19.68
CA THR A 3 21.55 31.27 20.35
C THR A 3 20.64 30.53 19.36
N THR A 4 21.13 29.43 18.82
CA THR A 4 20.31 28.50 18.03
C THR A 4 19.20 28.03 18.98
N ALA A 5 17.97 28.45 18.72
CA ALA A 5 16.82 27.99 19.47
C ALA A 5 16.80 26.45 19.32
N ALA A 6 17.09 25.75 20.40
CA ALA A 6 16.87 24.30 20.47
C ALA A 6 15.39 24.11 20.09
N THR A 7 15.14 23.38 19.01
CA THR A 7 13.78 23.07 18.57
C THR A 7 13.14 22.29 19.72
N GLU A 8 12.27 22.94 20.46
CA GLU A 8 11.58 22.37 21.61
C GLU A 8 10.74 21.17 21.11
N VAL A 9 11.02 20.00 21.64
CA VAL A 9 10.28 18.77 21.30
C VAL A 9 8.97 18.81 22.09
N SER A 10 7.92 19.37 21.47
CA SER A 10 6.57 19.41 22.02
C SER A 10 5.63 18.49 21.22
N PRO A 11 4.50 18.04 21.77
CA PRO A 11 3.53 17.22 21.05
C PRO A 11 3.10 17.82 19.70
N ASP A 12 2.84 19.15 19.66
CA ASP A 12 2.44 19.85 18.44
C ASP A 12 3.56 19.86 17.39
N ASN A 13 4.82 19.97 17.82
CA ASN A 13 5.97 19.90 16.94
C ASN A 13 6.25 18.50 16.42
N LEU A 14 5.81 17.44 17.10
CA LEU A 14 5.92 16.05 16.63
C LEU A 14 4.86 15.72 15.60
N GLU A 15 3.64 16.27 15.73
CA GLU A 15 2.51 15.94 14.87
C GLU A 15 2.78 16.27 13.38
N GLN A 16 3.55 17.31 13.08
CA GLN A 16 3.94 17.66 11.71
C GLN A 16 4.67 16.51 10.97
N TYR A 17 5.30 15.60 11.70
CA TYR A 17 6.03 14.44 11.13
C TYR A 17 5.16 13.20 10.93
N ARG A 18 3.92 13.19 11.44
CA ARG A 18 3.04 12.00 11.40
C ARG A 18 2.88 11.46 10.00
N ARG A 19 2.58 12.31 9.03
CA ARG A 19 2.32 11.91 7.64
C ARG A 19 3.54 11.23 7.01
N GLU A 20 4.73 11.81 7.14
CA GLU A 20 5.95 11.22 6.56
C GLU A 20 6.37 9.93 7.28
N LEU A 21 6.17 9.86 8.61
CA LEU A 21 6.42 8.64 9.39
C LEU A 21 5.44 7.53 9.01
N THR A 22 4.16 7.85 8.78
CA THR A 22 3.17 6.90 8.29
C THR A 22 3.61 6.30 6.96
N GLY A 23 4.05 7.15 6.02
CA GLY A 23 4.59 6.70 4.74
C GLY A 23 5.83 5.80 4.89
N TYR A 24 6.73 6.14 5.81
CA TYR A 24 7.90 5.32 6.12
C TYR A 24 7.51 3.97 6.71
N CYS A 25 6.71 3.96 7.77
CA CYS A 25 6.27 2.74 8.44
C CYS A 25 5.48 1.82 7.50
N TYR A 26 4.62 2.40 6.66
CA TYR A 26 3.88 1.63 5.67
C TYR A 26 4.81 0.90 4.67
N ARG A 27 5.80 1.59 4.13
CA ARG A 27 6.80 0.97 3.23
C ARG A 27 7.62 -0.10 3.95
N MET A 28 7.90 0.09 5.23
CA MET A 28 8.59 -0.90 6.05
C MET A 28 7.75 -2.15 6.32
N LEU A 29 6.49 -1.98 6.70
CA LEU A 29 5.64 -3.03 7.26
C LEU A 29 4.70 -3.66 6.22
N GLY A 30 4.33 -2.95 5.14
CA GLY A 30 3.37 -3.41 4.15
C GLY A 30 1.92 -3.50 4.66
N SER A 31 1.62 -2.85 5.78
CA SER A 31 0.28 -2.84 6.37
C SER A 31 -0.06 -1.43 6.85
N GLY A 32 -1.20 -0.90 6.38
CA GLY A 32 -1.70 0.40 6.80
C GLY A 32 -2.06 0.41 8.29
N PHE A 33 -2.56 -0.70 8.82
CA PHE A 33 -2.89 -0.84 10.25
C PHE A 33 -1.65 -0.84 11.12
N GLU A 34 -0.66 -1.67 10.79
CA GLU A 34 0.59 -1.73 11.53
C GLU A 34 1.42 -0.44 11.39
N ALA A 35 1.29 0.27 10.28
CA ALA A 35 1.92 1.58 10.11
C ALA A 35 1.34 2.61 11.09
N ASP A 36 0.02 2.63 11.26
CA ASP A 36 -0.65 3.49 12.25
C ASP A 36 -0.17 3.15 13.68
N ASP A 37 -0.10 1.86 14.04
CA ASP A 37 0.39 1.41 15.35
C ASP A 37 1.86 1.81 15.59
N ALA A 38 2.72 1.60 14.58
CA ALA A 38 4.14 1.96 14.65
C ALA A 38 4.34 3.47 14.80
N VAL A 39 3.55 4.28 14.11
CA VAL A 39 3.59 5.75 14.24
C VAL A 39 3.10 6.19 15.61
N GLN A 40 2.01 5.62 16.10
CA GLN A 40 1.51 5.93 17.43
C GLN A 40 2.55 5.62 18.51
N GLU A 41 3.18 4.45 18.46
CA GLU A 41 4.24 4.06 19.40
C GLU A 41 5.49 4.96 19.24
N THR A 42 5.82 5.37 18.00
CA THR A 42 6.91 6.33 17.74
C THR A 42 6.66 7.66 18.46
N MET A 43 5.46 8.21 18.30
CA MET A 43 5.09 9.48 18.93
C MET A 43 5.09 9.37 20.46
N LEU A 44 4.59 8.27 21.02
CA LEU A 44 4.61 8.02 22.45
C LEU A 44 6.04 7.91 23.00
N ARG A 45 6.93 7.19 22.33
CA ARG A 45 8.34 7.09 22.75
C ARG A 45 9.06 8.41 22.61
N ALA A 46 8.82 9.16 21.53
CA ALA A 46 9.40 10.48 21.32
C ALA A 46 8.96 11.44 22.41
N TRP A 47 7.67 11.49 22.74
CA TRP A 47 7.15 12.34 23.79
C TRP A 47 7.77 12.02 25.17
N ARG A 48 7.84 10.73 25.53
CA ARG A 48 8.43 10.30 26.81
C ARG A 48 9.93 10.60 26.91
N ALA A 49 10.63 10.67 25.79
CA ALA A 49 12.07 10.92 25.75
C ALA A 49 12.41 12.39 25.38
N ALA A 50 11.41 13.26 25.28
CA ALA A 50 11.58 14.67 24.85
C ALA A 50 12.58 15.45 25.72
N ASP A 51 12.47 15.32 27.05
CA ASP A 51 13.35 16.01 28.02
C ASP A 51 14.83 15.56 27.89
N GLY A 52 15.08 14.37 27.36
CA GLY A 52 16.41 13.82 27.12
C GLY A 52 16.96 14.07 25.71
N PHE A 53 16.24 14.79 24.87
CA PHE A 53 16.68 15.11 23.51
C PHE A 53 17.77 16.18 23.51
N GLU A 54 19.01 15.76 23.34
CA GLU A 54 20.20 16.63 23.43
C GLU A 54 20.50 17.43 22.14
N GLY A 55 19.67 17.35 21.10
CA GLY A 55 19.86 18.08 19.83
C GLY A 55 21.09 17.62 19.01
N ARG A 56 21.65 16.42 19.27
CA ARG A 56 22.79 15.88 18.52
C ARG A 56 22.45 15.51 17.07
N SER A 57 21.17 15.37 16.76
CA SER A 57 20.61 15.16 15.42
C SER A 57 19.37 16.01 15.25
N SER A 58 18.84 16.13 14.02
CA SER A 58 17.53 16.76 13.82
C SER A 58 16.44 15.96 14.52
N VAL A 59 15.34 16.62 14.93
CA VAL A 59 14.15 15.94 15.47
C VAL A 59 13.64 14.88 14.46
N ARG A 60 13.66 15.23 13.17
CA ARG A 60 13.27 14.35 12.10
C ARG A 60 14.09 13.05 12.09
N SER A 61 15.43 13.14 12.06
CA SER A 61 16.33 11.95 12.06
C SER A 61 16.16 11.12 13.34
N TRP A 62 15.93 11.77 14.47
CA TRP A 62 15.67 11.11 15.74
C TRP A 62 14.36 10.32 15.72
N LEU A 63 13.28 10.88 15.17
CA LEU A 63 11.99 10.19 14.99
C LEU A 63 12.13 8.99 14.05
N TYR A 64 12.87 9.14 12.93
CA TYR A 64 13.14 8.01 12.04
C TYR A 64 13.93 6.89 12.72
N ARG A 65 14.86 7.20 13.63
CA ARG A 65 15.56 6.20 14.43
C ARG A 65 14.60 5.41 15.32
N ILE A 66 13.69 6.10 16.01
CA ILE A 66 12.66 5.46 16.85
C ILE A 66 11.76 4.58 15.99
N ALA A 67 11.18 5.13 14.92
CA ALA A 67 10.28 4.42 14.01
C ALA A 67 10.95 3.19 13.38
N THR A 68 12.22 3.31 12.99
CA THR A 68 12.98 2.20 12.41
C THR A 68 13.13 1.05 13.40
N ASN A 69 13.49 1.35 14.65
CA ASN A 69 13.64 0.33 15.67
C ASN A 69 12.30 -0.39 15.94
N ILE A 70 11.19 0.36 16.02
CA ILE A 70 9.85 -0.21 16.17
C ILE A 70 9.52 -1.12 14.99
N CYS A 71 9.69 -0.64 13.75
CA CYS A 71 9.42 -1.46 12.56
C CYS A 71 10.29 -2.73 12.51
N LEU A 72 11.59 -2.62 12.85
CA LEU A 72 12.48 -3.77 12.90
C LEU A 72 12.07 -4.79 13.97
N ASP A 73 11.61 -4.31 15.13
CA ASP A 73 11.10 -5.19 16.19
C ASP A 73 9.80 -5.89 15.77
N MET A 74 8.88 -5.16 15.12
CA MET A 74 7.63 -5.72 14.59
C MET A 74 7.86 -6.76 13.49
N LEU A 75 8.92 -6.63 12.70
CA LEU A 75 9.28 -7.57 11.62
C LEU A 75 10.08 -8.78 12.11
N ARG A 76 10.53 -8.79 13.37
CA ARG A 76 11.35 -9.89 13.90
C ARG A 76 10.55 -11.18 14.00
N GLY A 77 11.02 -12.23 13.33
CA GLY A 77 10.39 -13.56 13.35
C GLY A 77 9.11 -13.68 12.51
N ARG A 78 8.74 -12.65 11.77
CA ARG A 78 7.56 -12.68 10.86
C ARG A 78 7.93 -13.10 9.46
N GLN A 79 6.96 -13.71 8.77
CA GLN A 79 7.04 -13.91 7.34
C GLN A 79 6.91 -12.56 6.61
N ARG A 80 7.44 -12.48 5.38
CA ARG A 80 7.24 -11.30 4.53
C ARG A 80 5.77 -11.19 4.12
N ARG A 81 5.27 -9.97 4.07
CA ARG A 81 3.97 -9.72 3.47
C ARG A 81 4.04 -9.87 1.96
N ALA A 82 2.94 -10.28 1.36
CA ALA A 82 2.84 -10.62 -0.05
C ALA A 82 1.48 -10.17 -0.63
N LEU A 83 1.41 -10.12 -1.94
CA LEU A 83 0.16 -10.21 -2.70
C LEU A 83 0.02 -11.64 -3.27
N PRO A 84 -1.18 -12.07 -3.67
CA PRO A 84 -1.38 -13.41 -4.23
C PRO A 84 -0.42 -13.78 -5.34
N ILE A 85 -0.04 -12.83 -6.20
CA ILE A 85 0.93 -13.01 -7.29
C ILE A 85 2.33 -13.44 -6.82
N ASP A 86 2.69 -13.17 -5.57
CA ASP A 86 3.99 -13.54 -4.98
C ASP A 86 4.03 -14.98 -4.47
N LEU A 87 2.87 -15.62 -4.33
CA LEU A 87 2.73 -16.91 -3.66
C LEU A 87 2.60 -18.09 -4.63
N GLY A 88 2.25 -17.84 -5.88
CA GLY A 88 2.08 -18.92 -6.86
C GLY A 88 1.71 -18.41 -8.25
N PRO A 89 1.55 -19.32 -9.22
CA PRO A 89 1.13 -18.99 -10.58
C PRO A 89 -0.34 -18.54 -10.63
N ALA A 90 -0.73 -17.89 -11.75
CA ALA A 90 -2.14 -17.58 -12.02
C ALA A 90 -2.99 -18.84 -12.04
N SER A 91 -4.19 -18.74 -11.51
CA SER A 91 -5.18 -19.81 -11.50
C SER A 91 -6.20 -19.61 -12.63
N PRO A 92 -6.70 -20.67 -13.26
CA PRO A 92 -7.92 -20.58 -14.06
C PRO A 92 -9.10 -20.06 -13.21
N PRO A 93 -10.10 -19.39 -13.82
CA PRO A 93 -11.26 -18.85 -13.10
C PRO A 93 -12.25 -19.97 -12.71
N VAL A 94 -11.84 -20.84 -11.79
CA VAL A 94 -12.59 -22.01 -11.33
C VAL A 94 -12.72 -21.95 -9.81
N GLU A 95 -13.94 -21.96 -9.28
CA GLU A 95 -14.25 -21.82 -7.86
C GLU A 95 -13.50 -22.83 -6.97
N ALA A 96 -13.37 -24.07 -7.41
CA ALA A 96 -12.65 -25.12 -6.67
C ALA A 96 -11.16 -24.80 -6.43
N LEU A 97 -10.59 -23.82 -7.14
CA LEU A 97 -9.21 -23.37 -7.00
C LEU A 97 -9.05 -22.12 -6.15
N LEU A 98 -10.14 -21.55 -5.61
CA LEU A 98 -10.09 -20.36 -4.76
C LEU A 98 -9.21 -20.58 -3.52
N GLY A 99 -9.23 -21.80 -2.97
CA GLY A 99 -8.48 -22.15 -1.77
C GLY A 99 -9.11 -21.62 -0.49
N ASP A 100 -8.34 -21.69 0.60
CA ASP A 100 -8.77 -21.26 1.91
C ASP A 100 -8.37 -19.79 2.19
N TRP A 101 -9.09 -19.18 3.12
CA TRP A 101 -8.76 -17.89 3.67
C TRP A 101 -7.45 -17.99 4.49
N SER A 102 -6.43 -17.23 4.08
CA SER A 102 -5.14 -17.25 4.74
C SER A 102 -5.06 -16.19 5.86
N PRO A 103 -4.19 -16.35 6.87
CA PRO A 103 -4.03 -15.39 7.96
C PRO A 103 -3.71 -13.97 7.47
N ASP A 104 -4.22 -12.96 8.19
CA ASP A 104 -4.11 -11.54 7.83
C ASP A 104 -2.67 -10.99 7.84
N ASP A 105 -1.78 -11.62 8.60
CA ASP A 105 -0.42 -11.13 8.82
C ASP A 105 0.53 -11.36 7.64
N ILE A 106 0.12 -12.17 6.66
CA ILE A 106 0.90 -12.41 5.44
C ILE A 106 0.54 -11.47 4.28
N TRP A 107 -0.53 -10.67 4.40
CA TRP A 107 -1.00 -9.85 3.29
C TRP A 107 -0.54 -8.40 3.38
N ILE A 108 -0.24 -7.81 2.22
CA ILE A 108 -0.18 -6.35 2.08
C ILE A 108 -1.60 -5.83 2.35
N SER A 109 -1.76 -4.85 3.24
CA SER A 109 -3.05 -4.20 3.44
C SER A 109 -3.07 -2.80 2.82
N PRO A 110 -4.24 -2.29 2.41
CA PRO A 110 -4.36 -0.99 1.77
C PRO A 110 -4.09 0.16 2.73
N ILE A 111 -3.74 1.32 2.17
CA ILE A 111 -3.64 2.59 2.90
C ILE A 111 -4.19 3.73 2.06
N SER A 112 -4.95 4.64 2.68
CA SER A 112 -5.43 5.86 2.02
C SER A 112 -4.28 6.81 1.73
N ASP A 113 -4.24 7.37 0.51
CA ASP A 113 -3.26 8.39 0.12
C ASP A 113 -3.32 9.61 1.04
N ALA A 114 -4.49 9.99 1.54
CA ALA A 114 -4.67 11.12 2.45
C ALA A 114 -3.82 11.01 3.73
N LYS A 115 -3.45 9.81 4.14
CA LYS A 115 -2.57 9.58 5.31
C LYS A 115 -1.09 9.81 5.02
N ILE A 116 -0.66 9.79 3.74
CA ILE A 116 0.76 9.77 3.36
C ILE A 116 1.11 10.87 2.37
N VAL A 117 0.28 11.06 1.33
CA VAL A 117 0.57 11.99 0.24
C VAL A 117 0.20 13.41 0.67
N PRO A 118 1.10 14.40 0.58
CA PRO A 118 0.77 15.78 0.88
C PRO A 118 -0.33 16.30 -0.07
N GLU A 119 -1.25 17.09 0.47
CA GLU A 119 -2.30 17.74 -0.34
C GLU A 119 -1.75 18.90 -1.17
N HIS A 120 -0.72 19.56 -0.64
CA HIS A 120 -0.06 20.72 -1.24
C HIS A 120 1.45 20.57 -1.12
N GLY A 121 2.20 21.09 -2.09
CA GLY A 121 3.67 21.02 -2.11
C GLY A 121 4.24 20.92 -3.50
N ASP A 122 5.49 20.52 -3.62
CA ASP A 122 6.15 20.29 -4.89
C ASP A 122 5.47 19.10 -5.63
N PRO A 123 4.97 19.31 -6.86
CA PRO A 123 4.36 18.24 -7.65
C PRO A 123 5.27 17.01 -7.81
N ALA A 124 6.58 17.19 -7.89
CA ALA A 124 7.54 16.09 -8.01
C ALA A 124 7.61 15.26 -6.71
N GLU A 125 7.58 15.91 -5.55
CA GLU A 125 7.56 15.23 -4.25
C GLU A 125 6.24 14.48 -4.05
N ILE A 126 5.11 15.09 -4.42
CA ILE A 126 3.78 14.46 -4.38
C ILE A 126 3.75 13.22 -5.27
N ALA A 127 4.29 13.30 -6.50
CA ALA A 127 4.37 12.18 -7.42
C ALA A 127 5.22 11.04 -6.84
N VAL A 128 6.40 11.33 -6.30
CA VAL A 128 7.26 10.34 -5.64
C VAL A 128 6.57 9.71 -4.43
N ALA A 129 5.90 10.51 -3.60
CA ALA A 129 5.16 10.00 -2.45
C ALA A 129 4.09 9.00 -2.89
N ARG A 130 3.33 9.31 -3.94
CA ARG A 130 2.28 8.46 -4.51
C ARG A 130 2.84 7.19 -5.14
N ASP A 131 3.86 7.31 -5.99
CA ASP A 131 4.44 6.16 -6.69
C ASP A 131 5.07 5.16 -5.72
N THR A 132 5.66 5.63 -4.65
CA THR A 132 6.34 4.78 -3.66
C THR A 132 5.42 4.12 -2.64
N ILE A 133 4.10 4.38 -2.69
CA ILE A 133 3.09 3.64 -1.91
C ILE A 133 2.23 2.71 -2.76
N ARG A 134 2.46 2.65 -4.09
CA ARG A 134 1.77 1.70 -4.96
C ARG A 134 1.97 0.28 -4.47
N LEU A 135 0.94 -0.54 -4.61
CA LEU A 135 0.96 -1.93 -4.14
C LEU A 135 2.16 -2.70 -4.69
N ALA A 136 2.44 -2.58 -5.99
CA ALA A 136 3.58 -3.23 -6.61
C ALA A 136 4.94 -2.80 -6.00
N PHE A 137 5.11 -1.51 -5.70
CA PHE A 137 6.35 -1.02 -5.07
C PHE A 137 6.47 -1.51 -3.62
N VAL A 138 5.39 -1.39 -2.83
CA VAL A 138 5.38 -1.85 -1.44
C VAL A 138 5.62 -3.36 -1.38
N THR A 139 5.00 -4.13 -2.28
CA THR A 139 5.23 -5.57 -2.39
C THR A 139 6.69 -5.89 -2.74
N ALA A 140 7.26 -5.20 -3.74
CA ALA A 140 8.66 -5.36 -4.12
C ALA A 140 9.61 -5.10 -2.92
N LEU A 141 9.32 -4.08 -2.10
CA LEU A 141 10.09 -3.81 -0.89
C LEU A 141 10.07 -4.97 0.10
N GLN A 142 8.99 -5.77 0.17
CA GLN A 142 8.90 -6.90 1.10
C GLN A 142 9.88 -8.04 0.74
N HIS A 143 10.42 -8.09 -0.48
CA HIS A 143 11.48 -9.02 -0.85
C HIS A 143 12.85 -8.68 -0.24
N LEU A 144 13.01 -7.48 0.30
CA LEU A 144 14.26 -7.04 0.93
C LEU A 144 14.31 -7.44 2.40
N PRO A 145 15.49 -7.88 2.91
CA PRO A 145 15.72 -7.92 4.35
C PRO A 145 15.43 -6.58 5.01
N ALA A 146 14.82 -6.57 6.20
CA ALA A 146 14.28 -5.37 6.82
C ALA A 146 15.27 -4.19 6.91
N ARG A 147 16.55 -4.44 7.23
CA ARG A 147 17.59 -3.38 7.25
C ARG A 147 17.94 -2.85 5.87
N GLN A 148 17.95 -3.69 4.83
CA GLN A 148 18.17 -3.22 3.45
C GLN A 148 16.97 -2.41 2.96
N ARG A 149 15.76 -2.80 3.32
CA ARG A 149 14.52 -2.08 3.05
C ARG A 149 14.56 -0.68 3.68
N ALA A 150 14.88 -0.59 4.99
CA ALA A 150 15.03 0.68 5.69
C ALA A 150 16.05 1.59 4.99
N THR A 151 17.21 1.05 4.64
CA THR A 151 18.28 1.79 3.95
C THR A 151 17.80 2.33 2.60
N LEU A 152 17.13 1.51 1.80
CA LEU A 152 16.62 1.91 0.49
C LEU A 152 15.54 3.00 0.62
N ILE A 153 14.59 2.85 1.55
CA ILE A 153 13.55 3.85 1.77
C ILE A 153 14.18 5.18 2.20
N MET A 154 15.11 5.18 3.15
CA MET A 154 15.75 6.41 3.63
C MET A 154 16.50 7.13 2.51
N CYS A 155 17.31 6.42 1.73
CA CYS A 155 18.19 7.04 0.74
C CYS A 155 17.47 7.35 -0.58
N GLU A 156 16.61 6.45 -1.07
CA GLU A 156 15.97 6.59 -2.39
C GLU A 156 14.63 7.30 -2.35
N VAL A 157 13.81 7.04 -1.32
CA VAL A 157 12.48 7.65 -1.21
C VAL A 157 12.55 8.97 -0.45
N LEU A 158 13.17 8.95 0.74
CA LEU A 158 13.25 10.14 1.60
C LEU A 158 14.42 11.07 1.23
N LYS A 159 15.26 10.68 0.26
CA LYS A 159 16.44 11.43 -0.20
C LYS A 159 17.42 11.79 0.93
N MET A 160 17.45 10.98 1.97
CA MET A 160 18.34 11.17 3.11
C MET A 160 19.80 10.89 2.69
N PRO A 161 20.76 11.77 3.02
CA PRO A 161 22.18 11.53 2.77
C PRO A 161 22.65 10.23 3.43
N ALA A 162 23.57 9.50 2.79
CA ALA A 162 24.05 8.22 3.31
C ALA A 162 24.67 8.33 4.71
N ALA A 163 25.27 9.46 5.05
CA ALA A 163 25.78 9.71 6.41
C ALA A 163 24.67 9.78 7.45
N GLU A 164 23.60 10.51 7.14
CA GLU A 164 22.43 10.64 8.02
C GLU A 164 21.69 9.31 8.16
N ALA A 165 21.55 8.55 7.06
CA ALA A 165 20.98 7.20 7.10
C ALA A 165 21.86 6.24 7.95
N ALA A 166 23.18 6.35 7.86
CA ALA A 166 24.11 5.58 8.67
C ALA A 166 23.95 5.88 10.18
N ASP A 167 23.85 7.15 10.55
CA ASP A 167 23.62 7.58 11.93
C ASP A 167 22.26 7.09 12.43
N THR A 168 21.23 7.20 11.61
CA THR A 168 19.85 6.75 11.94
C THR A 168 19.81 5.24 12.17
N LEU A 169 20.51 4.45 11.35
CA LEU A 169 20.54 3.00 11.42
C LEU A 169 21.60 2.44 12.40
N GLY A 170 22.41 3.31 13.02
CA GLY A 170 23.49 2.91 13.91
C GLY A 170 24.56 2.07 13.19
N THR A 171 24.97 2.49 11.98
CA THR A 171 25.89 1.75 11.11
C THR A 171 26.89 2.68 10.41
N SER A 172 27.72 2.17 9.50
CA SER A 172 28.67 2.98 8.72
C SER A 172 28.11 3.34 7.34
N VAL A 173 28.61 4.44 6.76
CA VAL A 173 28.29 4.85 5.37
C VAL A 173 28.63 3.73 4.37
N ALA A 174 29.74 3.02 4.57
CA ALA A 174 30.11 1.88 3.73
C ALA A 174 29.08 0.75 3.79
N ALA A 175 28.51 0.47 4.98
CA ALA A 175 27.46 -0.52 5.16
C ALA A 175 26.15 -0.08 4.50
N VAL A 176 25.79 1.22 4.58
CA VAL A 176 24.64 1.80 3.87
C VAL A 176 24.78 1.62 2.36
N ASN A 177 25.93 1.99 1.78
CA ASN A 177 26.18 1.85 0.33
C ASN A 177 26.11 0.39 -0.12
N SER A 178 26.69 -0.53 0.66
CA SER A 178 26.61 -1.97 0.38
C SER A 178 25.17 -2.51 0.47
N ALA A 179 24.38 -2.03 1.44
CA ALA A 179 22.99 -2.41 1.59
C ALA A 179 22.13 -1.90 0.41
N LEU A 180 22.36 -0.65 -0.04
CA LEU A 180 21.70 -0.08 -1.22
C LEU A 180 21.99 -0.90 -2.48
N GLN A 181 23.27 -1.24 -2.71
CA GLN A 181 23.65 -2.05 -3.87
C GLN A 181 22.95 -3.40 -3.88
N ARG A 182 22.92 -4.10 -2.74
CA ARG A 182 22.19 -5.38 -2.63
C ARG A 182 20.69 -5.21 -2.83
N ALA A 183 20.08 -4.19 -2.22
CA ALA A 183 18.66 -3.92 -2.37
C ALA A 183 18.28 -3.69 -3.84
N ARG A 184 19.03 -2.85 -4.55
CA ARG A 184 18.83 -2.60 -5.99
C ARG A 184 18.95 -3.89 -6.82
N ALA A 185 19.97 -4.71 -6.54
CA ALA A 185 20.16 -5.99 -7.24
C ALA A 185 18.98 -6.95 -7.01
N THR A 186 18.48 -7.04 -5.77
CA THR A 186 17.30 -7.87 -5.44
C THR A 186 16.07 -7.38 -6.20
N LEU A 187 15.79 -6.07 -6.20
CA LEU A 187 14.63 -5.53 -6.90
C LEU A 187 14.74 -5.70 -8.43
N ALA A 188 15.93 -5.54 -8.99
CA ALA A 188 16.15 -5.75 -10.43
C ALA A 188 15.97 -7.21 -10.88
N ALA A 189 16.12 -8.16 -9.96
CA ALA A 189 15.93 -9.60 -10.23
C ALA A 189 14.48 -10.07 -10.13
N LEU A 190 13.53 -9.21 -9.68
CA LEU A 190 12.12 -9.57 -9.61
C LEU A 190 11.53 -9.83 -11.00
N PRO A 191 10.58 -10.79 -11.13
CA PRO A 191 9.78 -10.98 -12.34
C PRO A 191 9.08 -9.69 -12.78
N GLU A 192 8.81 -9.55 -14.06
CA GLU A 192 8.20 -8.32 -14.62
C GLU A 192 6.85 -8.01 -13.98
N GLU A 193 6.05 -9.03 -13.73
CA GLU A 193 4.73 -8.90 -13.09
C GLU A 193 4.78 -8.36 -11.65
N GLN A 194 5.92 -8.52 -10.98
CA GLN A 194 6.15 -8.06 -9.60
C GLN A 194 6.86 -6.70 -9.55
N ARG A 195 7.22 -6.13 -10.71
CA ARG A 195 7.84 -4.80 -10.77
C ARG A 195 6.77 -3.70 -10.80
N PRO A 196 7.07 -2.54 -10.19
CA PRO A 196 6.23 -1.36 -10.36
C PRO A 196 6.14 -0.98 -11.83
N ALA A 197 4.92 -0.87 -12.36
CA ALA A 197 4.68 -0.34 -13.71
C ALA A 197 4.47 1.17 -13.65
N SER A 198 4.72 1.87 -14.77
CA SER A 198 4.28 3.25 -14.93
C SER A 198 2.76 3.29 -14.97
N VAL A 199 2.16 4.30 -14.33
CA VAL A 199 0.71 4.49 -14.32
C VAL A 199 0.39 5.84 -14.92
N ASP A 200 -0.67 5.87 -15.74
CA ASP A 200 -1.09 7.08 -16.44
C ASP A 200 -1.67 8.13 -15.48
N ALA A 201 -1.42 9.42 -15.75
CA ALA A 201 -1.78 10.51 -14.83
C ALA A 201 -3.26 10.88 -14.85
N ASP A 202 -3.92 10.84 -16.02
CA ASP A 202 -5.35 11.16 -16.16
C ASP A 202 -6.13 9.94 -16.67
N GLN A 203 -7.02 9.43 -15.86
CA GLN A 203 -7.74 8.18 -16.08
C GLN A 203 -9.23 8.30 -15.78
N SER A 204 -9.70 9.51 -15.48
CA SER A 204 -11.06 9.74 -14.98
C SER A 204 -12.14 9.21 -15.92
N GLU A 205 -11.96 9.37 -17.24
CA GLU A 205 -12.93 8.87 -18.23
C GLU A 205 -12.97 7.34 -18.31
N LEU A 206 -11.79 6.67 -18.30
CA LEU A 206 -11.70 5.21 -18.29
C LEU A 206 -12.37 4.64 -17.04
N LEU A 207 -12.07 5.23 -15.89
CA LEU A 207 -12.59 4.78 -14.61
C LEU A 207 -14.09 5.01 -14.44
N ALA A 208 -14.62 6.10 -15.00
CA ALA A 208 -16.07 6.33 -15.08
C ALA A 208 -16.76 5.25 -15.93
N LYS A 209 -16.17 4.90 -17.09
CA LYS A 209 -16.66 3.81 -17.94
C LYS A 209 -16.59 2.45 -17.21
N TYR A 210 -15.52 2.23 -16.43
CA TYR A 210 -15.38 1.01 -15.64
C TYR A 210 -16.49 0.87 -14.59
N VAL A 211 -16.73 1.90 -13.79
CA VAL A 211 -17.77 1.88 -12.76
C VAL A 211 -19.14 1.69 -13.39
N ASP A 212 -19.44 2.40 -14.48
CA ASP A 212 -20.71 2.27 -15.20
C ASP A 212 -20.93 0.86 -15.75
N ALA A 213 -19.93 0.29 -16.46
CA ALA A 213 -19.98 -1.07 -16.97
C ALA A 213 -20.14 -2.12 -15.85
N PHE A 214 -19.38 -1.94 -14.76
CA PHE A 214 -19.42 -2.83 -13.60
C PHE A 214 -20.81 -2.85 -12.93
N GLN A 215 -21.39 -1.67 -12.66
CA GLN A 215 -22.72 -1.57 -12.02
C GLN A 215 -23.85 -2.04 -12.92
N ARG A 216 -23.77 -1.84 -14.23
CA ARG A 216 -24.74 -2.35 -15.20
C ARG A 216 -24.55 -3.82 -15.53
N TYR A 217 -23.49 -4.46 -15.00
CA TYR A 217 -23.12 -5.83 -15.32
C TYR A 217 -22.84 -6.04 -16.82
N ASP A 218 -22.29 -5.02 -17.47
CA ASP A 218 -21.93 -5.04 -18.89
C ASP A 218 -20.54 -5.66 -19.07
N MET A 219 -20.51 -6.98 -19.15
CA MET A 219 -19.27 -7.76 -19.23
C MET A 219 -18.56 -7.56 -20.58
N ASP A 220 -19.30 -7.29 -21.66
CA ASP A 220 -18.74 -7.04 -22.99
C ASP A 220 -18.01 -5.67 -23.00
N GLN A 221 -18.55 -4.67 -22.35
CA GLN A 221 -17.84 -3.40 -22.16
C GLN A 221 -16.65 -3.57 -21.20
N LEU A 222 -16.83 -4.25 -20.07
CA LEU A 222 -15.79 -4.46 -19.06
C LEU A 222 -14.51 -5.05 -19.65
N ILE A 223 -14.63 -6.08 -20.50
CA ILE A 223 -13.47 -6.73 -21.11
C ILE A 223 -12.66 -5.76 -21.99
N THR A 224 -13.29 -4.78 -22.64
CA THR A 224 -12.60 -3.79 -23.48
C THR A 224 -11.79 -2.77 -22.70
N LEU A 225 -12.12 -2.57 -21.42
CA LEU A 225 -11.45 -1.64 -20.52
C LEU A 225 -10.22 -2.25 -19.83
N LEU A 226 -10.10 -3.59 -19.86
CA LEU A 226 -8.99 -4.32 -19.28
C LEU A 226 -7.85 -4.46 -20.29
N HIS A 227 -6.62 -4.45 -19.79
CA HIS A 227 -5.45 -4.85 -20.56
C HIS A 227 -5.54 -6.34 -20.87
N ASP A 228 -5.03 -6.79 -22.03
CA ASP A 228 -5.11 -8.19 -22.43
C ASP A 228 -4.47 -9.12 -21.37
N ASP A 229 -3.38 -8.68 -20.74
CA ASP A 229 -2.67 -9.37 -19.66
C ASP A 229 -3.03 -8.83 -18.25
N ALA A 230 -4.20 -8.23 -18.08
CA ALA A 230 -4.62 -7.69 -16.79
C ALA A 230 -4.54 -8.76 -15.69
N LEU A 231 -4.26 -8.32 -14.47
CA LEU A 231 -4.15 -9.17 -13.29
C LEU A 231 -5.27 -8.83 -12.31
N MET A 232 -5.90 -9.85 -11.75
CA MET A 232 -6.86 -9.70 -10.66
C MET A 232 -6.43 -10.53 -9.46
N THR A 233 -6.30 -9.91 -8.30
CA THR A 233 -5.90 -10.55 -7.03
C THR A 233 -6.96 -10.31 -5.96
N MET A 234 -7.14 -11.28 -5.05
CA MET A 234 -8.20 -11.24 -4.04
C MET A 234 -7.68 -11.63 -2.65
N PRO A 235 -6.73 -10.86 -2.04
CA PRO A 235 -6.35 -11.14 -0.66
C PRO A 235 -7.60 -11.07 0.26
N PRO A 236 -7.75 -12.02 1.21
CA PRO A 236 -6.74 -12.93 1.75
C PRO A 236 -6.71 -14.34 1.13
N TYR A 237 -7.21 -14.51 -0.06
CA TYR A 237 -6.99 -15.74 -0.83
C TYR A 237 -5.68 -15.68 -1.62
N SER A 238 -4.95 -16.79 -1.74
CA SER A 238 -3.77 -16.89 -2.61
C SER A 238 -4.13 -16.95 -4.10
N PHE A 239 -5.41 -17.02 -4.41
CA PHE A 239 -5.98 -17.07 -5.75
C PHE A 239 -5.81 -15.74 -6.51
N TRP A 240 -5.37 -15.83 -7.76
CA TRP A 240 -5.35 -14.71 -8.67
C TRP A 240 -5.49 -15.16 -10.13
N VAL A 241 -5.98 -14.28 -10.98
CA VAL A 241 -6.33 -14.55 -12.36
C VAL A 241 -5.57 -13.61 -13.28
N ARG A 242 -5.16 -14.11 -14.47
CA ARG A 242 -4.52 -13.33 -15.52
C ARG A 242 -5.36 -13.33 -16.79
N GLY A 243 -5.45 -12.17 -17.43
CA GLY A 243 -6.09 -11.96 -18.71
C GLY A 243 -7.54 -11.49 -18.59
N ALA A 244 -7.89 -10.53 -19.46
CA ALA A 244 -9.20 -9.87 -19.45
C ALA A 244 -10.37 -10.88 -19.52
N GLY A 245 -10.26 -11.89 -20.38
CA GLY A 245 -11.31 -12.90 -20.55
C GLY A 245 -11.55 -13.74 -19.30
N ASP A 246 -10.49 -14.17 -18.62
CA ASP A 246 -10.60 -14.96 -17.39
C ASP A 246 -11.07 -14.13 -16.22
N ILE A 247 -10.64 -12.85 -16.12
CA ILE A 247 -11.12 -11.90 -15.11
C ILE A 247 -12.63 -11.70 -15.27
N VAL A 248 -13.10 -11.41 -16.47
CA VAL A 248 -14.54 -11.19 -16.73
C VAL A 248 -15.34 -12.47 -16.45
N ARG A 249 -14.83 -13.63 -16.84
CA ARG A 249 -15.47 -14.93 -16.52
C ARG A 249 -15.59 -15.14 -15.00
N TRP A 250 -14.55 -14.77 -14.25
CA TRP A 250 -14.57 -14.85 -12.78
C TRP A 250 -15.55 -13.87 -12.13
N MET A 251 -15.86 -12.74 -12.79
CA MET A 251 -16.85 -11.77 -12.33
C MET A 251 -18.29 -12.12 -12.71
N GLN A 252 -18.50 -13.15 -13.54
CA GLN A 252 -19.83 -13.62 -13.96
C GLN A 252 -20.36 -14.72 -13.03
N GLU A 253 -21.68 -14.83 -12.94
CA GLU A 253 -22.32 -15.95 -12.24
C GLU A 253 -22.05 -17.29 -12.95
N PRO A 254 -21.87 -18.38 -12.19
CA PRO A 254 -22.13 -18.55 -10.75
C PRO A 254 -20.91 -18.29 -9.84
N SER A 255 -19.88 -17.56 -10.26
CA SER A 255 -18.67 -17.33 -9.49
C SER A 255 -18.95 -16.66 -8.13
N PRO A 256 -18.17 -16.98 -7.06
CA PRO A 256 -18.19 -16.25 -5.78
C PRO A 256 -17.91 -14.76 -5.93
N SER A 257 -17.18 -14.36 -6.96
CA SER A 257 -16.87 -12.97 -7.30
C SER A 257 -17.87 -12.30 -8.22
N ALA A 258 -18.98 -12.97 -8.58
CA ALA A 258 -19.99 -12.37 -9.41
C ALA A 258 -20.40 -10.99 -8.90
N CYS A 259 -20.43 -10.00 -9.80
CA CYS A 259 -20.64 -8.60 -9.43
C CYS A 259 -22.03 -8.06 -9.77
N ARG A 260 -22.97 -8.94 -10.11
CA ARG A 260 -24.35 -8.56 -10.43
C ARG A 260 -25.01 -7.77 -9.28
N ASN A 261 -25.63 -6.66 -9.64
CA ASN A 261 -26.32 -5.75 -8.69
C ASN A 261 -25.40 -5.18 -7.60
N SER A 262 -24.08 -5.15 -7.81
CA SER A 262 -23.16 -4.49 -6.89
C SER A 262 -23.28 -2.98 -7.00
N ILE A 263 -23.06 -2.29 -5.86
CA ILE A 263 -22.90 -0.84 -5.77
C ILE A 263 -21.43 -0.52 -5.57
N MET A 264 -20.94 0.47 -6.33
CA MET A 264 -19.57 0.98 -6.26
C MET A 264 -19.56 2.37 -5.63
N VAL A 265 -19.04 2.49 -4.42
CA VAL A 265 -18.89 3.77 -3.72
C VAL A 265 -17.44 4.26 -3.86
N PRO A 266 -17.20 5.48 -4.41
CA PRO A 266 -15.85 5.98 -4.57
C PRO A 266 -15.20 6.24 -3.20
N VAL A 267 -13.95 5.80 -3.04
CA VAL A 267 -13.15 5.97 -1.81
C VAL A 267 -12.07 7.05 -1.98
N GLY A 268 -11.74 7.37 -3.23
CA GLY A 268 -10.64 8.27 -3.59
C GLY A 268 -9.38 7.48 -3.97
N GLN A 269 -8.22 7.98 -3.54
CA GLN A 269 -6.93 7.35 -3.84
C GLN A 269 -6.49 6.44 -2.70
N VAL A 270 -6.14 5.22 -3.03
CA VAL A 270 -5.62 4.19 -2.13
C VAL A 270 -4.39 3.58 -2.79
N ASN A 271 -3.27 3.57 -2.10
CA ASN A 271 -2.00 3.07 -2.65
C ASN A 271 -1.62 3.73 -4.00
N GLY A 272 -1.82 5.03 -4.11
CA GLY A 272 -1.53 5.79 -5.32
C GLY A 272 -2.43 5.47 -6.50
N SER A 273 -3.53 4.79 -6.30
CA SER A 273 -4.46 4.35 -7.34
C SER A 273 -5.91 4.62 -6.95
N PRO A 274 -6.81 4.83 -7.92
CA PRO A 274 -8.23 5.00 -7.66
C PRO A 274 -8.83 3.75 -7.01
N ALA A 275 -9.76 3.98 -6.06
CA ALA A 275 -10.38 2.90 -5.30
C ALA A 275 -11.87 3.10 -5.09
N TRP A 276 -12.56 1.97 -4.98
CA TRP A 276 -14.01 1.89 -4.72
C TRP A 276 -14.30 0.85 -3.65
N ALA A 277 -15.26 1.15 -2.79
CA ALA A 277 -15.89 0.17 -1.93
C ALA A 277 -17.00 -0.51 -2.72
N GLN A 278 -16.90 -1.81 -2.90
CA GLN A 278 -17.93 -2.64 -3.51
C GLN A 278 -18.83 -3.22 -2.44
N TYR A 279 -20.12 -3.04 -2.65
CA TYR A 279 -21.17 -3.66 -1.85
C TYR A 279 -21.99 -4.61 -2.73
N LYS A 280 -22.35 -5.77 -2.22
CA LYS A 280 -23.20 -6.76 -2.88
C LYS A 280 -24.57 -6.81 -2.22
N PRO A 281 -25.63 -7.25 -2.95
CA PRO A 281 -26.96 -7.44 -2.35
C PRO A 281 -26.89 -8.27 -1.08
N ASP A 282 -27.56 -7.81 -0.03
CA ASP A 282 -27.72 -8.56 1.21
C ASP A 282 -29.05 -9.31 1.17
N PRO A 283 -29.10 -10.62 1.45
CA PRO A 283 -30.35 -11.37 1.56
C PRO A 283 -31.34 -10.81 2.59
N ALA A 284 -30.82 -10.09 3.60
CA ALA A 284 -31.64 -9.40 4.61
C ALA A 284 -32.21 -8.05 4.12
N GLY A 285 -31.84 -7.61 2.92
CA GLY A 285 -32.22 -6.32 2.32
C GLY A 285 -31.05 -5.33 2.27
N GLY A 286 -31.06 -4.45 1.26
CA GLY A 286 -29.95 -3.52 1.02
C GLY A 286 -28.69 -4.19 0.49
N HIS A 287 -27.50 -3.65 0.84
CA HIS A 287 -26.22 -4.14 0.35
C HIS A 287 -25.19 -4.21 1.47
N GLN A 288 -24.48 -5.32 1.54
CA GLN A 288 -23.39 -5.57 2.49
C GLN A 288 -22.00 -5.36 1.86
N PRO A 289 -20.99 -4.96 2.65
CA PRO A 289 -19.61 -4.82 2.18
C PRO A 289 -19.08 -6.11 1.57
N TRP A 290 -18.38 -5.99 0.43
CA TRP A 290 -17.77 -7.17 -0.19
C TRP A 290 -16.27 -7.01 -0.42
N ALA A 291 -15.80 -5.87 -0.95
CA ALA A 291 -14.39 -5.62 -1.19
C ALA A 291 -14.06 -4.13 -1.23
N LEU A 292 -12.83 -3.77 -0.87
CA LEU A 292 -12.20 -2.54 -1.33
C LEU A 292 -11.41 -2.86 -2.61
N GLN A 293 -11.84 -2.28 -3.74
CA GLN A 293 -11.15 -2.44 -5.02
C GLN A 293 -10.14 -1.32 -5.23
N VAL A 294 -8.91 -1.68 -5.61
CA VAL A 294 -7.86 -0.76 -6.03
C VAL A 294 -7.47 -1.13 -7.46
N ASN A 295 -7.62 -0.18 -8.40
CA ASN A 295 -7.40 -0.42 -9.83
C ASN A 295 -6.20 0.38 -10.34
N GLU A 296 -5.19 -0.30 -10.87
CA GLU A 296 -4.05 0.32 -11.54
C GLU A 296 -4.29 0.36 -13.04
N VAL A 297 -3.98 1.50 -13.67
CA VAL A 297 -4.13 1.72 -15.11
C VAL A 297 -2.76 1.94 -15.73
N SER A 298 -2.53 1.32 -16.87
CA SER A 298 -1.32 1.49 -17.68
C SER A 298 -1.70 1.45 -19.16
N ALA A 299 -1.09 2.28 -19.97
CA ALA A 299 -1.37 2.39 -21.42
C ALA A 299 -2.87 2.56 -21.75
N GLY A 300 -3.59 3.35 -20.95
CA GLY A 300 -5.01 3.66 -21.17
C GLY A 300 -5.97 2.51 -20.88
N ARG A 301 -5.54 1.44 -20.18
CA ARG A 301 -6.38 0.29 -19.78
C ARG A 301 -6.09 -0.12 -18.33
N ILE A 302 -7.05 -0.78 -17.69
CA ILE A 302 -6.85 -1.36 -16.36
C ILE A 302 -5.91 -2.55 -16.48
N SER A 303 -4.75 -2.44 -15.84
CA SER A 303 -3.69 -3.46 -15.88
C SER A 303 -3.69 -4.35 -14.63
N ARG A 304 -4.18 -3.84 -13.50
CA ARG A 304 -4.26 -4.61 -12.25
C ARG A 304 -5.48 -4.22 -11.44
N MET A 305 -6.11 -5.20 -10.85
CA MET A 305 -7.24 -5.06 -9.94
C MET A 305 -6.94 -5.84 -8.66
N THR A 306 -6.95 -5.16 -7.52
CA THR A 306 -6.79 -5.80 -6.22
C THR A 306 -8.07 -5.62 -5.41
N PHE A 307 -8.68 -6.74 -5.03
CA PHE A 307 -9.91 -6.80 -4.23
C PHE A 307 -9.54 -7.22 -2.81
N PHE A 308 -9.51 -6.29 -1.90
CA PHE A 308 -9.29 -6.57 -0.49
C PHE A 308 -10.60 -6.96 0.17
N LEU A 309 -10.71 -8.21 0.63
CA LEU A 309 -11.96 -8.81 1.10
C LEU A 309 -12.17 -8.74 2.62
N GLU A 310 -11.18 -8.30 3.39
CA GLU A 310 -11.26 -8.14 4.85
C GLU A 310 -12.09 -6.89 5.23
N THR A 311 -13.33 -6.83 4.76
CA THR A 311 -14.16 -5.63 4.86
C THR A 311 -14.48 -5.21 6.29
N GLU A 312 -14.61 -6.15 7.22
CA GLU A 312 -14.87 -5.87 8.63
C GLU A 312 -13.78 -4.97 9.26
N ARG A 313 -12.54 -5.10 8.79
CA ARG A 313 -11.40 -4.32 9.26
C ARG A 313 -11.14 -3.11 8.38
N ILE A 314 -11.25 -3.26 7.06
CA ILE A 314 -10.90 -2.23 6.08
C ILE A 314 -11.96 -1.13 6.04
N PHE A 315 -13.26 -1.46 5.95
CA PHE A 315 -14.29 -0.45 5.77
C PHE A 315 -14.33 0.58 6.89
N PRO A 316 -14.28 0.21 8.19
CA PRO A 316 -14.20 1.19 9.27
C PRO A 316 -12.95 2.08 9.18
N ALA A 317 -11.79 1.53 8.79
CA ALA A 317 -10.55 2.29 8.67
C ALA A 317 -10.57 3.35 7.55
N PHE A 318 -11.48 3.18 6.57
CA PHE A 318 -11.73 4.13 5.48
C PHE A 318 -13.01 4.95 5.68
N GLY A 319 -13.65 4.87 6.84
CA GLY A 319 -14.89 5.61 7.14
C GLY A 319 -16.08 5.17 6.28
N LEU A 320 -16.08 3.94 5.78
CA LEU A 320 -17.12 3.39 4.92
C LEU A 320 -18.25 2.77 5.76
N PRO A 321 -19.52 2.91 5.33
CA PRO A 321 -20.64 2.36 6.06
C PRO A 321 -20.62 0.83 6.08
N PRO A 322 -21.05 0.20 7.19
CA PRO A 322 -21.13 -1.26 7.31
C PRO A 322 -22.27 -1.87 6.50
N HIS A 323 -23.18 -1.06 5.96
CA HIS A 323 -24.33 -1.49 5.17
C HIS A 323 -24.87 -0.30 4.37
N LEU A 324 -25.41 -0.56 3.17
CA LEU A 324 -26.16 0.40 2.38
C LEU A 324 -27.63 -0.01 2.33
N GLY A 325 -28.52 0.93 2.67
CA GLY A 325 -29.97 0.73 2.68
C GLY A 325 -30.59 0.69 1.29
#